data_b9d516902fd7092e1f3878f5d475cb09
#
_entry.id   b9d516902fd7092e1f3878f5d475cb09
#
_cell.length_a   1.000
_cell.length_b   1.000
_cell.length_c   1.000
_cell.angle_alpha   90.00
_cell.angle_beta   90.00
_cell.angle_gamma   90.00
#
_symmetry.space_group_name_H-M   'P 1'
#
loop_
_entity.id
_entity.type
_entity.pdbx_description
1 polymer ?
#
loop_
_entity_poly.entity_id
_entity_poly.type
_entity_poly.pdbx_seq_one_letter_code
_entity_poly.pdbx_strand_id
1 'polypeptide(L)'
;MKKVIINPPELARPSGFNHGIVTEGGRLLFLAGQDASDAEGRIVAPGDVVAQCQQVLHNLQVVVTAAGGSMQDIVKLNIYVTSRRDYRANLKQLGALWREYFGSYYPTMALFEVSALFQEGAVIEMEGMAVLNS
;
A
#
# COMPACT_ATOMS: atom_id res chain seq x y z
N MET A 1 13.71 -8.84 -14.59
CA MET A 1 13.14 -9.25 -13.27
C MET A 1 11.98 -10.20 -13.52
N LYS A 2 11.91 -11.27 -12.77
CA LYS A 2 10.83 -12.26 -12.85
C LYS A 2 10.04 -12.24 -11.54
N LYS A 3 8.72 -12.33 -11.64
CA LYS A 3 7.83 -12.30 -10.48
C LYS A 3 6.83 -13.44 -10.59
N VAL A 4 6.72 -14.25 -9.54
CA VAL A 4 5.80 -15.40 -9.48
C VAL A 4 4.90 -15.25 -8.27
N ILE A 5 3.60 -15.29 -8.49
CA ILE A 5 2.57 -15.21 -7.45
C ILE A 5 2.39 -16.60 -6.85
N ILE A 6 2.41 -16.70 -5.53
CA ILE A 6 2.29 -17.95 -4.79
C ILE A 6 1.05 -17.89 -3.90
N ASN A 7 0.04 -18.69 -4.25
CA ASN A 7 -1.19 -18.81 -3.46
C ASN A 7 -1.52 -20.29 -3.30
N PRO A 8 -0.93 -20.99 -2.31
CA PRO A 8 -1.15 -22.42 -2.11
C PRO A 8 -2.61 -22.74 -1.80
N PRO A 9 -3.15 -23.85 -2.33
CA PRO A 9 -4.55 -24.21 -2.09
C PRO A 9 -4.87 -24.58 -0.64
N GLU A 10 -3.87 -24.89 0.17
CA GLU A 10 -4.02 -25.18 1.60
C GLU A 10 -4.40 -23.94 2.40
N LEU A 11 -4.17 -22.73 1.88
CA LEU A 11 -4.51 -21.47 2.54
C LEU A 11 -5.84 -20.95 2.02
N ALA A 12 -6.50 -20.12 2.81
CA ALA A 12 -7.73 -19.46 2.37
C ALA A 12 -7.47 -18.67 1.09
N ARG A 13 -8.44 -18.69 0.17
CA ARG A 13 -8.33 -17.92 -1.08
C ARG A 13 -8.13 -16.44 -0.73
N PRO A 14 -7.05 -15.79 -1.24
CA PRO A 14 -6.81 -14.40 -0.89
C PRO A 14 -7.82 -13.47 -1.55
N SER A 15 -8.22 -12.44 -0.83
CA SER A 15 -9.10 -11.39 -1.32
C SER A 15 -8.43 -10.05 -1.09
N GLY A 16 -8.03 -9.38 -2.18
CA GLY A 16 -7.39 -8.08 -2.11
C GLY A 16 -5.90 -8.11 -1.73
N PHE A 17 -5.26 -9.29 -1.78
CA PHE A 17 -3.82 -9.46 -1.55
C PHE A 17 -3.37 -10.79 -2.16
N ASN A 18 -2.05 -11.03 -2.19
CA ASN A 18 -1.48 -12.33 -2.53
C ASN A 18 -0.71 -12.88 -1.33
N HIS A 19 -0.72 -14.20 -1.14
CA HIS A 19 -0.04 -14.83 0.00
C HIS A 19 1.46 -14.71 -0.10
N GLY A 20 2.02 -14.89 -1.28
CA GLY A 20 3.46 -14.81 -1.49
C GLY A 20 3.81 -14.36 -2.90
N ILE A 21 4.97 -13.76 -3.04
CA ILE A 21 5.52 -13.36 -4.33
C ILE A 21 7.01 -13.70 -4.32
N VAL A 22 7.45 -14.51 -5.28
CA VAL A 22 8.87 -14.77 -5.51
C VAL A 22 9.36 -13.81 -6.59
N THR A 23 10.50 -13.16 -6.35
CA THR A 23 11.14 -12.32 -7.37
C THR A 23 12.55 -12.81 -7.64
N GLU A 24 12.98 -12.71 -8.89
CA GLU A 24 14.35 -13.04 -9.31
C GLU A 24 14.88 -11.88 -10.14
N GLY A 25 16.10 -11.43 -9.80
CA GLY A 25 16.73 -10.29 -10.46
C GLY A 25 16.12 -8.96 -10.02
N GLY A 26 16.43 -7.91 -10.75
CA GLY A 26 15.91 -6.58 -10.45
C GLY A 26 16.68 -5.85 -9.36
N ARG A 27 16.15 -4.69 -8.97
CA ARG A 27 16.72 -3.82 -7.93
C ARG A 27 15.69 -3.59 -6.84
N LEU A 28 16.12 -3.68 -5.59
CA LEU A 28 15.23 -3.45 -4.44
C LEU A 28 15.03 -1.95 -4.20
N LEU A 29 13.77 -1.57 -4.00
CA LEU A 29 13.40 -0.23 -3.54
C LEU A 29 12.69 -0.39 -2.19
N PHE A 30 13.26 0.20 -1.15
CA PHE A 30 12.62 0.26 0.16
C PHE A 30 11.76 1.51 0.23
N LEU A 31 10.49 1.35 0.55
CA LEU A 31 9.53 2.45 0.64
C LEU A 31 9.35 2.80 2.12
N ALA A 32 9.74 4.03 2.47
CA ALA A 32 9.47 4.55 3.80
C ALA A 32 7.96 4.63 4.04
N GLY A 33 7.55 4.67 5.30
CA GLY A 33 6.17 4.88 5.65
C GLY A 33 5.66 6.19 5.08
N GLN A 34 4.59 6.12 4.30
CA GLN A 34 3.90 7.27 3.75
C GLN A 34 2.59 7.43 4.47
N ASP A 35 2.40 8.55 5.15
CA ASP A 35 1.10 8.97 5.63
C ASP A 35 0.45 9.88 4.59
N ALA A 36 -0.66 10.51 4.93
CA ALA A 36 -1.38 11.36 3.99
C ALA A 36 -0.85 12.80 4.00
N SER A 37 0.46 12.96 4.03
CA SER A 37 1.10 14.28 3.96
C SER A 37 1.10 14.82 2.53
N ASP A 38 0.83 16.14 2.42
CA ASP A 38 1.03 16.85 1.16
C ASP A 38 2.50 17.29 1.03
N ALA A 39 2.80 18.07 -0.01
CA ALA A 39 4.17 18.52 -0.30
C ALA A 39 4.73 19.44 0.80
N GLU A 40 3.88 20.07 1.61
CA GLU A 40 4.29 20.90 2.73
C GLU A 40 4.36 20.13 4.04
N GLY A 41 4.11 18.83 4.02
CA GLY A 41 4.15 17.98 5.20
C GLY A 41 2.89 18.05 6.07
N ARG A 42 1.78 18.58 5.53
CA ARG A 42 0.52 18.67 6.25
C ARG A 42 -0.35 17.47 5.93
N ILE A 43 -1.01 16.93 6.95
CA ILE A 43 -1.96 15.83 6.77
C ILE A 43 -3.21 16.34 6.06
N VAL A 44 -3.55 15.74 4.93
CA VAL A 44 -4.79 16.06 4.21
C VAL A 44 -5.98 15.40 4.90
N ALA A 45 -7.15 16.03 4.83
CA ALA A 45 -8.42 15.48 5.30
C ALA A 45 -8.29 14.72 6.64
N PRO A 46 -7.87 15.39 7.75
CA PRO A 46 -7.71 14.71 9.02
C PRO A 46 -8.92 13.86 9.39
N GLY A 47 -8.69 12.59 9.77
CA GLY A 47 -9.74 11.66 10.17
C GLY A 47 -10.47 10.96 9.04
N ASP A 48 -10.26 11.32 7.78
CA ASP A 48 -10.94 10.73 6.62
C ASP A 48 -10.06 9.64 5.99
N VAL A 49 -10.38 8.38 6.27
CA VAL A 49 -9.53 7.26 5.83
C VAL A 49 -9.51 7.09 4.30
N VAL A 50 -10.61 7.39 3.60
CA VAL A 50 -10.66 7.24 2.14
C VAL A 50 -9.80 8.30 1.46
N ALA A 51 -10.02 9.58 1.82
CA ALA A 51 -9.24 10.68 1.25
C ALA A 51 -7.75 10.54 1.59
N GLN A 52 -7.43 10.11 2.81
CA GLN A 52 -6.05 9.89 3.21
C GLN A 52 -5.43 8.69 2.49
N CYS A 53 -6.17 7.60 2.29
CA CYS A 53 -5.66 6.45 1.54
C CYS A 53 -5.26 6.87 0.12
N GLN A 54 -6.06 7.72 -0.52
CA GLN A 54 -5.73 8.23 -1.85
C GLN A 54 -4.40 9.00 -1.83
N GLN A 55 -4.20 9.86 -0.84
CA GLN A 55 -2.95 10.62 -0.72
C GLN A 55 -1.76 9.71 -0.44
N VAL A 56 -1.93 8.70 0.41
CA VAL A 56 -0.87 7.72 0.72
C VAL A 56 -0.46 6.97 -0.55
N LEU A 57 -1.43 6.47 -1.32
CA LEU A 57 -1.14 5.75 -2.56
C LEU A 57 -0.47 6.66 -3.59
N HIS A 58 -0.90 7.92 -3.67
CA HIS A 58 -0.26 8.91 -4.52
C HIS A 58 1.21 9.12 -4.11
N ASN A 59 1.47 9.24 -2.80
CA ASN A 59 2.83 9.46 -2.30
C ASN A 59 3.73 8.25 -2.61
N LEU A 60 3.21 7.03 -2.45
CA LEU A 60 3.95 5.82 -2.84
C LEU A 60 4.25 5.82 -4.35
N GLN A 61 3.28 6.20 -5.16
CA GLN A 61 3.45 6.27 -6.61
C GLN A 61 4.53 7.28 -7.01
N VAL A 62 4.58 8.43 -6.34
CA VAL A 62 5.62 9.44 -6.58
C VAL A 62 7.01 8.84 -6.34
N VAL A 63 7.19 8.11 -5.23
CA VAL A 63 8.49 7.50 -4.91
C VAL A 63 8.86 6.43 -5.91
N VAL A 64 7.94 5.51 -6.21
CA VAL A 64 8.21 4.41 -7.14
C VAL A 64 8.51 4.94 -8.54
N THR A 65 7.76 5.93 -8.99
CA THR A 65 7.98 6.54 -10.31
C THR A 65 9.34 7.25 -10.38
N ALA A 66 9.71 7.95 -9.31
CA ALA A 66 11.04 8.60 -9.24
C ALA A 66 12.18 7.60 -9.31
N ALA A 67 11.96 6.36 -8.83
CA ALA A 67 12.93 5.27 -8.90
C ALA A 67 12.93 4.55 -10.26
N GLY A 68 12.05 4.92 -11.18
CA GLY A 68 11.96 4.30 -12.50
C GLY A 68 11.02 3.12 -12.57
N GLY A 69 10.15 2.93 -11.58
CA GLY A 69 9.21 1.82 -11.54
C GLY A 69 7.75 2.25 -11.62
N SER A 70 6.88 1.33 -11.28
CA SER A 70 5.43 1.53 -11.23
C SER A 70 4.83 0.87 -9.98
N MET A 71 3.56 1.13 -9.72
CA MET A 71 2.88 0.53 -8.55
C MET A 71 2.88 -0.99 -8.61
N GLN A 72 2.87 -1.59 -9.81
CA GLN A 72 2.90 -3.05 -9.97
C GLN A 72 4.25 -3.66 -9.58
N ASP A 73 5.27 -2.85 -9.38
CA ASP A 73 6.57 -3.32 -8.88
C ASP A 73 6.60 -3.50 -7.36
N ILE A 74 5.60 -2.97 -6.65
CA ILE A 74 5.50 -3.13 -5.19
C ILE A 74 5.13 -4.58 -4.90
N VAL A 75 5.94 -5.26 -4.07
CA VAL A 75 5.74 -6.67 -3.73
C VAL A 75 5.30 -6.86 -2.28
N LYS A 76 5.48 -5.86 -1.45
CA LYS A 76 5.11 -5.91 -0.03
C LYS A 76 4.62 -4.55 0.45
N LEU A 77 3.45 -4.53 1.10
CA LEU A 77 2.95 -3.37 1.83
C LEU A 77 2.50 -3.79 3.22
N ASN A 78 2.91 -3.02 4.22
CA ASN A 78 2.30 -3.04 5.55
C ASN A 78 1.42 -1.80 5.67
N ILE A 79 0.18 -2.01 6.06
CA ILE A 79 -0.83 -0.97 6.15
C ILE A 79 -1.18 -0.78 7.62
N TYR A 80 -1.03 0.43 8.12
CA TYR A 80 -1.34 0.79 9.50
C TYR A 80 -2.52 1.73 9.51
N VAL A 81 -3.56 1.40 10.29
CA VAL A 81 -4.76 2.24 10.43
C VAL A 81 -5.02 2.50 11.90
N THR A 82 -5.61 3.65 12.22
CA THR A 82 -6.00 3.96 13.61
C THR A 82 -7.39 3.42 13.95
N SER A 83 -8.18 3.05 12.93
CA SER A 83 -9.50 2.45 13.13
C SER A 83 -9.76 1.39 12.07
N ARG A 84 -9.67 0.14 12.48
CA ARG A 84 -10.03 -1.00 11.65
C ARG A 84 -11.50 -0.95 11.25
N ARG A 85 -12.36 -0.48 12.16
CA ARG A 85 -13.80 -0.29 11.91
C ARG A 85 -14.02 0.65 10.72
N ASP A 86 -13.38 1.83 10.73
CA ASP A 86 -13.53 2.82 9.67
C ASP A 86 -13.01 2.29 8.34
N TYR A 87 -11.89 1.58 8.36
CA TYR A 87 -11.35 0.96 7.15
C TYR A 87 -12.36 -0.03 6.56
N ARG A 88 -12.90 -0.93 7.39
CA ARG A 88 -13.86 -1.95 6.95
C ARG A 88 -15.19 -1.34 6.50
N ALA A 89 -15.60 -0.22 7.09
CA ALA A 89 -16.82 0.47 6.70
C ALA A 89 -16.72 1.12 5.31
N ASN A 90 -15.51 1.30 4.78
CA ASN A 90 -15.25 1.99 3.52
C ASN A 90 -14.58 1.08 2.48
N LEU A 91 -14.73 -0.25 2.58
CA LEU A 91 -14.06 -1.20 1.69
C LEU A 91 -14.37 -0.98 0.22
N LYS A 92 -15.58 -0.54 -0.12
CA LYS A 92 -15.96 -0.31 -1.51
C LYS A 92 -15.15 0.84 -2.12
N GLN A 93 -15.08 1.97 -1.41
CA GLN A 93 -14.32 3.13 -1.88
C GLN A 93 -12.82 2.85 -1.87
N LEU A 94 -12.33 2.18 -0.84
CA LEU A 94 -10.92 1.80 -0.76
C LEU A 94 -10.55 0.81 -1.87
N GLY A 95 -11.41 -0.17 -2.14
CA GLY A 95 -11.20 -1.11 -3.25
C GLY A 95 -11.12 -0.41 -4.61
N ALA A 96 -11.92 0.63 -4.82
CA ALA A 96 -11.85 1.43 -6.04
C ALA A 96 -10.50 2.13 -6.19
N LEU A 97 -9.95 2.67 -5.08
CA LEU A 97 -8.61 3.26 -5.08
C LEU A 97 -7.53 2.23 -5.40
N TRP A 98 -7.62 1.03 -4.80
CA TRP A 98 -6.66 -0.05 -5.10
C TRP A 98 -6.66 -0.39 -6.59
N ARG A 99 -7.83 -0.51 -7.21
CA ARG A 99 -7.92 -0.77 -8.65
C ARG A 99 -7.36 0.37 -9.48
N GLU A 100 -7.56 1.60 -9.05
CA GLU A 100 -7.02 2.78 -9.75
C GLU A 100 -5.50 2.77 -9.78
N TYR A 101 -4.86 2.45 -8.62
CA TYR A 101 -3.40 2.51 -8.49
C TYR A 101 -2.70 1.23 -8.91
N PHE A 102 -3.29 0.07 -8.66
CA PHE A 102 -2.66 -1.23 -8.90
C PHE A 102 -3.25 -2.01 -10.07
N GLY A 103 -4.41 -1.61 -10.57
CA GLY A 103 -5.11 -2.41 -11.57
C GLY A 103 -5.63 -3.71 -10.97
N SER A 104 -5.38 -4.84 -11.63
CA SER A 104 -5.77 -6.16 -11.15
C SER A 104 -4.71 -6.83 -10.27
N TYR A 105 -3.56 -6.18 -10.09
CA TYR A 105 -2.46 -6.72 -9.29
C TYR A 105 -2.62 -6.35 -7.82
N TYR A 106 -2.25 -7.29 -6.94
CA TYR A 106 -2.18 -7.03 -5.50
C TYR A 106 -0.82 -7.47 -4.96
N PRO A 107 -0.12 -6.62 -4.19
CA PRO A 107 1.08 -7.07 -3.50
C PRO A 107 0.77 -8.04 -2.36
N THR A 108 1.80 -8.59 -1.73
CA THR A 108 1.63 -9.19 -0.41
C THR A 108 1.38 -8.07 0.59
N MET A 109 0.42 -8.26 1.50
CA MET A 109 0.01 -7.19 2.43
C MET A 109 -0.32 -7.73 3.80
N ALA A 110 -0.14 -6.87 4.80
CA ALA A 110 -0.68 -7.06 6.14
C ALA A 110 -1.27 -5.74 6.60
N LEU A 111 -2.36 -5.78 7.34
CA LEU A 111 -3.02 -4.59 7.87
C LEU A 111 -3.09 -4.68 9.38
N PHE A 112 -2.71 -3.60 10.04
CA PHE A 112 -2.66 -3.52 11.50
C PHE A 112 -3.41 -2.29 11.99
N GLU A 113 -4.19 -2.46 13.07
CA GLU A 113 -4.71 -1.31 13.81
C GLU A 113 -3.67 -0.91 14.84
N VAL A 114 -3.38 0.39 14.90
CA VAL A 114 -2.41 0.97 15.84
C VAL A 114 -3.12 2.06 16.66
N SER A 115 -2.60 2.35 17.86
CA SER A 115 -3.21 3.34 18.73
C SER A 115 -3.10 4.76 18.18
N ALA A 116 -2.03 5.08 17.45
CA ALA A 116 -1.81 6.38 16.84
C ALA A 116 -0.73 6.27 15.79
N LEU A 117 -0.72 7.21 14.87
CA LEU A 117 0.38 7.43 13.93
C LEU A 117 1.18 8.64 14.37
N PHE A 118 2.35 8.86 13.77
CA PHE A 118 3.25 9.92 14.24
C PHE A 118 2.63 11.31 14.10
N GLN A 119 1.98 11.59 12.96
CA GLN A 119 1.37 12.90 12.71
C GLN A 119 -0.06 12.93 13.22
N GLU A 120 -0.42 14.02 13.92
CA GLU A 120 -1.81 14.25 14.34
C GLU A 120 -2.73 14.30 13.12
N GLY A 121 -3.91 13.67 13.25
CA GLY A 121 -4.90 13.63 12.18
C GLY A 121 -4.65 12.54 11.14
N ALA A 122 -3.47 11.91 11.13
CA ALA A 122 -3.19 10.78 10.26
C ALA A 122 -3.94 9.55 10.76
N VAL A 123 -4.67 8.86 9.85
CA VAL A 123 -5.44 7.66 10.19
C VAL A 123 -5.01 6.44 9.38
N ILE A 124 -4.11 6.61 8.42
CA ILE A 124 -3.56 5.51 7.61
C ILE A 124 -2.13 5.83 7.18
N GLU A 125 -1.29 4.80 7.19
CA GLU A 125 0.09 4.88 6.74
C GLU A 125 0.48 3.56 6.08
N MET A 126 1.33 3.59 5.06
CA MET A 126 1.80 2.37 4.38
C MET A 126 3.30 2.45 4.17
N GLU A 127 3.96 1.31 4.38
CA GLU A 127 5.38 1.13 4.08
C GLU A 127 5.57 -0.18 3.31
N GLY A 128 6.67 -0.35 2.63
CA GLY A 128 6.86 -1.61 1.92
C GLY A 128 8.13 -1.69 1.08
N MET A 129 8.08 -2.58 0.11
CA MET A 129 9.20 -2.84 -0.79
C MET A 129 8.71 -3.08 -2.20
N ALA A 130 9.49 -2.62 -3.16
CA ALA A 130 9.29 -2.89 -4.58
C ALA A 130 10.54 -3.54 -5.16
N VAL A 131 10.36 -4.29 -6.25
CA VAL A 131 11.47 -4.84 -7.03
C VAL A 131 11.34 -4.28 -8.43
N LEU A 132 12.31 -3.45 -8.80
CA LEU A 132 12.32 -2.76 -10.08
C LEU A 132 13.05 -3.59 -11.12
N ASN A 133 12.68 -3.40 -12.39
CA ASN A 133 13.45 -3.99 -13.48
C ASN A 133 14.86 -3.40 -13.50
N SER A 134 15.83 -4.23 -13.85
CA SER A 134 17.25 -3.82 -13.88
C SER A 134 17.52 -2.77 -14.95
#